data_bc501c28a811c72ef75c4e4bd6f7a029
#
_entry.id   bc501c28a811c72ef75c4e4bd6f7a029
#
_cell.length_a   1.000
_cell.length_b   1.000
_cell.length_c   1.000
_cell.angle_alpha   90.00
_cell.angle_beta   90.00
_cell.angle_gamma   90.00
#
_symmetry.space_group_name_H-M   'P 1'
#
loop_
_entity.id
_entity.type
_entity.pdbx_description
1 polymer ?
#
loop_
_entity_poly.entity_id
_entity_poly.type
_entity_poly.pdbx_seq_one_letter_code
_entity_poly.pdbx_strand_id
1 'polypeptide(L)'
;MKFKTFYKIFYEHRVKKANKLLTIYLFSVVPFKYLYNLFFVPKKVDLDQFEKKNIDLVNKDLNYLFDYFNSDKGNFFENQYAQPSKRKKEKIQAHGYGNFYEKYFEKIRDKKLNILEIGSFYGNASASLFFYFRNSFLYAADIFPDLFRYKSKRISNFYVDSSDDNSIKQNITNIPVRFDVIIEDASHSLKDQIISLFLLFKKINSEGLFIIEELDFPETRKDMNLKNEKPSLKEIFQKIKKNEHFDSKYILPEDKKYFLDNFSNIEIYKGNFNEIAIIKKK
;
A
#
# COMPACT_ATOMS: atom_id res chain seq x y z
N MET A 1 19.55 0.12 -8.27
CA MET A 1 18.51 -0.45 -9.18
C MET A 1 19.12 -0.77 -10.53
N LYS A 2 18.67 -1.85 -11.22
CA LYS A 2 19.14 -2.16 -12.59
C LYS A 2 18.56 -1.15 -13.59
N PHE A 3 19.33 -0.75 -14.61
CA PHE A 3 18.90 0.24 -15.62
C PHE A 3 17.55 -0.10 -16.26
N LYS A 4 17.35 -1.37 -16.66
CA LYS A 4 16.09 -1.82 -17.27
C LYS A 4 14.86 -1.56 -16.37
N THR A 5 14.99 -1.80 -15.07
CA THR A 5 13.91 -1.55 -14.11
C THR A 5 13.67 -0.05 -13.93
N PHE A 6 14.75 0.74 -13.76
CA PHE A 6 14.69 2.20 -13.70
C PHE A 6 14.00 2.80 -14.93
N TYR A 7 14.43 2.35 -16.13
CA TYR A 7 13.86 2.81 -17.39
C TYR A 7 12.37 2.48 -17.52
N LYS A 8 11.95 1.26 -17.16
CA LYS A 8 10.53 0.87 -17.20
C LYS A 8 9.67 1.78 -16.31
N ILE A 9 10.08 2.01 -15.07
CA ILE A 9 9.38 2.88 -14.12
C ILE A 9 9.32 4.33 -14.68
N PHE A 10 10.47 4.85 -15.12
CA PHE A 10 10.56 6.18 -15.69
C PHE A 10 9.66 6.35 -16.92
N TYR A 11 9.63 5.37 -17.81
CA TYR A 11 8.78 5.37 -19.00
C TYR A 11 7.30 5.39 -18.61
N GLU A 12 6.86 4.44 -17.81
CA GLU A 12 5.44 4.34 -17.40
C GLU A 12 4.96 5.59 -16.68
N HIS A 13 5.77 6.11 -15.79
CA HIS A 13 5.37 7.22 -14.94
C HIS A 13 5.52 8.60 -15.61
N ARG A 14 6.54 8.83 -16.43
CA ARG A 14 6.87 10.14 -16.96
C ARG A 14 6.67 10.29 -18.46
N VAL A 15 6.94 9.25 -19.24
CA VAL A 15 7.03 9.34 -20.71
C VAL A 15 5.73 8.97 -21.40
N LYS A 16 5.08 7.91 -20.97
CA LYS A 16 3.88 7.33 -21.61
C LYS A 16 2.75 8.35 -21.86
N LYS A 17 2.58 9.31 -20.95
CA LYS A 17 1.55 10.37 -21.05
C LYS A 17 2.08 11.72 -21.57
N ALA A 18 3.36 11.80 -21.95
CA ALA A 18 3.99 13.04 -22.40
C ALA A 18 3.73 13.32 -23.89
N ASN A 19 3.72 14.61 -24.30
CA ASN A 19 3.72 14.97 -25.69
C ASN A 19 5.08 14.72 -26.35
N LYS A 20 5.17 14.77 -27.69
CA LYS A 20 6.39 14.45 -28.45
C LYS A 20 7.64 15.23 -28.00
N LEU A 21 7.53 16.55 -27.81
CA LEU A 21 8.67 17.39 -27.41
C LEU A 21 9.15 17.03 -26.00
N LEU A 22 8.21 16.89 -25.07
CA LEU A 22 8.53 16.48 -23.70
C LEU A 22 9.12 15.07 -23.66
N THR A 23 8.65 14.15 -24.51
CA THR A 23 9.19 12.80 -24.64
C THR A 23 10.67 12.82 -25.02
N ILE A 24 11.04 13.62 -26.05
CA ILE A 24 12.46 13.76 -26.49
C ILE A 24 13.32 14.30 -25.34
N TYR A 25 12.87 15.35 -24.67
CA TYR A 25 13.56 15.92 -23.51
C TYR A 25 13.72 14.88 -22.39
N LEU A 26 12.65 14.18 -22.03
CA LEU A 26 12.68 13.16 -20.97
C LEU A 26 13.66 12.04 -21.27
N PHE A 27 13.70 11.56 -22.54
CA PHE A 27 14.67 10.54 -22.93
C PHE A 27 16.13 11.03 -22.88
N SER A 28 16.38 12.29 -23.22
CA SER A 28 17.74 12.86 -23.14
C SER A 28 18.26 12.93 -21.70
N VAL A 29 17.38 13.10 -20.70
CA VAL A 29 17.78 13.20 -19.30
C VAL A 29 17.80 11.86 -18.53
N VAL A 30 17.25 10.76 -19.11
CA VAL A 30 17.22 9.43 -18.45
C VAL A 30 18.60 8.96 -17.99
N PRO A 31 19.69 9.01 -18.81
CA PRO A 31 20.99 8.53 -18.37
C PRO A 31 21.50 9.29 -17.15
N PHE A 32 21.32 10.60 -17.12
CA PHE A 32 21.75 11.43 -16.00
C PHE A 32 20.95 11.15 -14.73
N LYS A 33 19.65 10.96 -14.86
CA LYS A 33 18.79 10.55 -13.72
C LYS A 33 19.15 9.17 -13.22
N TYR A 34 19.51 8.24 -14.09
CA TYR A 34 19.97 6.92 -13.69
C TYR A 34 21.30 6.98 -12.95
N LEU A 35 22.27 7.76 -13.45
CA LEU A 35 23.54 7.99 -12.76
C LEU A 35 23.32 8.64 -11.40
N TYR A 36 22.46 9.66 -11.32
CA TYR A 36 22.09 10.26 -10.05
C TYR A 36 21.55 9.21 -9.07
N ASN A 37 20.64 8.34 -9.53
CA ASN A 37 20.08 7.26 -8.71
C ASN A 37 21.16 6.29 -8.21
N LEU A 38 22.16 5.97 -9.03
CA LEU A 38 23.27 5.08 -8.63
C LEU A 38 24.17 5.67 -7.54
N PHE A 39 24.46 6.97 -7.63
CA PHE A 39 25.48 7.60 -6.79
C PHE A 39 24.91 8.31 -5.57
N PHE A 40 23.70 8.85 -5.66
CA PHE A 40 23.12 9.73 -4.64
C PHE A 40 21.91 9.15 -3.90
N VAL A 41 21.29 8.07 -4.43
CA VAL A 41 20.22 7.39 -3.69
C VAL A 41 20.84 6.51 -2.60
N PRO A 42 20.41 6.62 -1.34
CA PRO A 42 20.96 5.84 -0.23
C PRO A 42 20.89 4.33 -0.49
N LYS A 43 21.93 3.61 -0.08
CA LYS A 43 21.93 2.14 -0.15
C LYS A 43 20.81 1.59 0.71
N LYS A 44 20.08 0.60 0.16
CA LYS A 44 19.00 -0.07 0.88
C LYS A 44 19.53 -0.80 2.12
N VAL A 45 18.81 -0.68 3.21
CA VAL A 45 19.06 -1.43 4.44
C VAL A 45 18.73 -2.91 4.19
N ASP A 46 19.67 -3.79 4.51
CA ASP A 46 19.48 -5.24 4.40
C ASP A 46 18.80 -5.76 5.67
N LEU A 47 17.50 -6.05 5.57
CA LEU A 47 16.71 -6.48 6.73
C LEU A 47 17.10 -7.88 7.21
N ASP A 48 17.59 -8.76 6.33
CA ASP A 48 18.05 -10.09 6.74
C ASP A 48 19.29 -10.00 7.64
N GLN A 49 20.19 -9.03 7.38
CA GLN A 49 21.34 -8.76 8.23
C GLN A 49 20.98 -7.93 9.47
N PHE A 50 20.02 -7.02 9.32
CA PHE A 50 19.54 -6.17 10.41
C PHE A 50 18.82 -7.01 11.48
N GLU A 51 17.98 -7.99 11.08
CA GLU A 51 17.30 -8.91 11.97
C GLU A 51 18.28 -9.70 12.85
N LYS A 52 19.38 -10.19 12.28
CA LYS A 52 20.43 -10.91 13.05
C LYS A 52 21.04 -10.06 14.17
N LYS A 53 21.12 -8.75 13.98
CA LYS A 53 21.68 -7.83 14.96
C LYS A 53 20.67 -7.29 15.96
N ASN A 54 19.39 -7.39 15.62
CA ASN A 54 18.27 -6.83 16.39
C ASN A 54 17.18 -7.87 16.59
N ILE A 55 17.55 -9.06 17.04
CA ILE A 55 16.64 -10.21 17.17
C ILE A 55 15.47 -9.91 18.10
N ASP A 56 15.62 -9.05 19.07
CA ASP A 56 14.58 -8.66 20.02
C ASP A 56 13.39 -7.96 19.36
N LEU A 57 13.59 -7.36 18.18
CA LEU A 57 12.51 -6.72 17.44
C LEU A 57 11.42 -7.69 17.01
N VAL A 58 11.76 -8.98 16.79
CA VAL A 58 10.78 -9.99 16.37
C VAL A 58 9.76 -10.33 17.46
N ASN A 59 10.02 -9.94 18.71
CA ASN A 59 9.12 -10.15 19.83
C ASN A 59 8.28 -8.91 20.18
N LYS A 60 8.47 -7.82 19.45
CA LYS A 60 7.73 -6.56 19.69
C LYS A 60 6.33 -6.62 19.08
N ASP A 61 5.42 -5.85 19.67
CA ASP A 61 4.10 -5.61 19.09
C ASP A 61 4.20 -4.71 17.84
N LEU A 62 3.11 -4.63 17.10
CA LEU A 62 3.10 -3.94 15.81
C LEU A 62 3.17 -2.42 15.98
N ASN A 63 2.59 -1.85 17.04
CA ASN A 63 2.71 -0.42 17.32
C ASN A 63 4.17 -0.02 17.57
N TYR A 64 4.88 -0.81 18.40
CA TYR A 64 6.30 -0.57 18.62
C TYR A 64 7.09 -0.63 17.32
N LEU A 65 6.84 -1.61 16.46
CA LEU A 65 7.53 -1.77 15.18
C LEU A 65 7.23 -0.62 14.22
N PHE A 66 5.98 -0.16 14.13
CA PHE A 66 5.61 1.00 13.32
C PHE A 66 6.34 2.27 13.80
N ASP A 67 6.35 2.53 15.10
CA ASP A 67 7.06 3.67 15.67
C ASP A 67 8.58 3.55 15.46
N TYR A 68 9.15 2.33 15.62
CA TYR A 68 10.57 2.07 15.44
C TYR A 68 11.05 2.30 14.00
N PHE A 69 10.30 1.83 13.02
CA PHE A 69 10.60 2.02 11.59
C PHE A 69 10.06 3.33 11.03
N ASN A 70 9.53 4.20 11.86
CA ASN A 70 8.99 5.51 11.48
C ASN A 70 7.85 5.40 10.45
N SER A 71 6.90 4.49 10.68
CA SER A 71 5.65 4.39 9.92
C SER A 71 4.57 5.25 10.56
N ASP A 72 3.79 5.93 9.74
CA ASP A 72 2.62 6.73 10.16
C ASP A 72 1.43 5.87 10.63
N LYS A 73 1.50 4.55 10.51
CA LYS A 73 0.50 3.60 11.01
C LYS A 73 0.58 3.38 12.54
N GLY A 74 1.70 3.76 13.17
CA GLY A 74 1.93 3.65 14.62
C GLY A 74 1.28 4.76 15.43
N ASN A 75 1.84 5.02 16.61
CA ASN A 75 1.37 6.09 17.50
C ASN A 75 2.05 7.43 17.19
N PHE A 76 3.33 7.39 16.84
CA PHE A 76 4.14 8.58 16.56
C PHE A 76 5.12 8.32 15.42
N PHE A 77 5.36 9.35 14.60
CA PHE A 77 6.38 9.28 13.55
C PHE A 77 7.05 10.64 13.31
N GLU A 78 8.29 10.62 12.77
CA GLU A 78 8.91 11.83 12.26
C GLU A 78 8.34 12.13 10.87
N ASN A 79 7.80 13.35 10.67
CA ASN A 79 7.16 13.71 9.42
C ASN A 79 8.13 13.56 8.24
N GLN A 80 7.91 12.53 7.42
CA GLN A 80 8.71 12.21 6.24
C GLN A 80 8.21 12.87 4.96
N TYR A 81 7.01 13.44 4.97
CA TYR A 81 6.37 14.07 3.81
C TYR A 81 6.73 15.56 3.68
N ALA A 82 7.20 16.20 4.74
CA ALA A 82 7.65 17.58 4.69
C ALA A 82 8.92 17.73 3.84
N GLN A 83 9.05 18.87 3.16
CA GLN A 83 10.28 19.21 2.42
C GLN A 83 11.51 19.12 3.35
N PRO A 84 12.66 18.57 2.88
CA PRO A 84 13.85 18.38 3.71
C PRO A 84 14.31 19.62 4.50
N SER A 85 14.22 20.80 3.88
CA SER A 85 14.56 22.09 4.49
C SER A 85 13.62 22.54 5.61
N LYS A 86 12.41 21.97 5.66
CA LYS A 86 11.37 22.31 6.65
C LYS A 86 11.12 21.17 7.65
N ARG A 87 11.82 20.05 7.52
CA ARG A 87 11.66 18.91 8.44
C ARG A 87 12.23 19.30 9.80
N LYS A 88 11.34 19.52 10.74
CA LYS A 88 11.69 19.43 12.15
C LYS A 88 11.76 17.94 12.48
N LYS A 89 12.79 17.51 13.20
CA LYS A 89 12.91 16.16 13.75
C LYS A 89 11.98 15.95 14.97
N GLU A 90 10.77 16.51 14.88
CA GLU A 90 9.77 16.34 15.93
C GLU A 90 8.91 15.13 15.59
N LYS A 91 8.75 14.24 16.54
CA LYS A 91 7.75 13.19 16.44
C LYS A 91 6.38 13.83 16.56
N ILE A 92 5.54 13.55 15.59
CA ILE A 92 4.13 13.96 15.56
C ILE A 92 3.25 12.73 15.75
N GLN A 93 2.01 12.93 16.17
CA GLN A 93 1.04 11.86 16.32
C GLN A 93 0.79 11.21 14.94
N ALA A 94 0.75 9.89 14.92
CA ALA A 94 0.48 9.07 13.76
C ALA A 94 -0.98 8.60 13.75
N HIS A 95 -1.37 7.76 12.76
CA HIS A 95 -2.76 7.33 12.58
C HIS A 95 -3.29 6.43 13.70
N GLY A 96 -2.41 5.72 14.43
CA GLY A 96 -2.79 4.85 15.53
C GLY A 96 -3.50 3.57 15.06
N TYR A 97 -3.16 3.07 13.87
CA TYR A 97 -3.81 1.89 13.31
C TYR A 97 -3.29 0.57 13.88
N GLY A 98 -2.11 0.58 14.52
CA GLY A 98 -1.46 -0.63 14.98
C GLY A 98 -2.32 -1.55 15.83
N ASN A 99 -3.12 -1.01 16.76
CA ASN A 99 -4.03 -1.80 17.59
C ASN A 99 -5.14 -2.50 16.77
N PHE A 100 -5.62 -1.86 15.69
CA PHE A 100 -6.62 -2.46 14.81
C PHE A 100 -6.01 -3.58 13.98
N TYR A 101 -4.80 -3.37 13.48
CA TYR A 101 -4.03 -4.43 12.81
C TYR A 101 -3.77 -5.62 13.74
N GLU A 102 -3.32 -5.37 14.97
CA GLU A 102 -2.92 -6.41 15.91
C GLU A 102 -4.10 -7.33 16.28
N LYS A 103 -5.31 -6.78 16.43
CA LYS A 103 -6.54 -7.56 16.66
C LYS A 103 -6.73 -8.74 15.68
N TYR A 104 -6.28 -8.55 14.44
CA TYR A 104 -6.40 -9.57 13.39
C TYR A 104 -5.10 -10.32 13.15
N PHE A 105 -3.97 -9.64 13.27
CA PHE A 105 -2.66 -10.17 12.89
C PHE A 105 -2.05 -11.10 13.93
N GLU A 106 -2.35 -10.89 15.22
CA GLU A 106 -1.85 -11.73 16.31
C GLU A 106 -2.11 -13.22 16.06
N LYS A 107 -3.32 -13.56 15.62
CA LYS A 107 -3.73 -14.97 15.37
C LYS A 107 -3.03 -15.64 14.17
N ILE A 108 -2.43 -14.84 13.31
CA ILE A 108 -1.77 -15.31 12.08
C ILE A 108 -0.28 -14.98 12.05
N ARG A 109 0.27 -14.37 13.11
CA ARG A 109 1.63 -13.86 13.20
C ARG A 109 2.71 -14.85 12.80
N ASP A 110 2.56 -16.09 13.26
CA ASP A 110 3.55 -17.16 13.06
C ASP A 110 3.32 -17.98 11.79
N LYS A 111 2.25 -17.70 11.06
CA LYS A 111 1.92 -18.40 9.81
C LYS A 111 2.84 -17.96 8.67
N LYS A 112 2.99 -18.84 7.67
CA LYS A 112 3.65 -18.51 6.41
C LYS A 112 2.63 -17.84 5.48
N LEU A 113 2.72 -16.53 5.32
CA LEU A 113 1.75 -15.73 4.59
C LEU A 113 2.39 -15.03 3.38
N ASN A 114 1.56 -14.70 2.39
CA ASN A 114 1.87 -13.73 1.35
C ASN A 114 1.10 -12.44 1.66
N ILE A 115 1.83 -11.36 1.92
CA ILE A 115 1.28 -10.06 2.29
C ILE A 115 1.61 -9.06 1.19
N LEU A 116 0.59 -8.39 0.65
CA LEU A 116 0.74 -7.32 -0.32
C LEU A 116 0.44 -5.97 0.34
N GLU A 117 1.35 -5.02 0.21
CA GLU A 117 1.14 -3.61 0.53
C GLU A 117 1.19 -2.80 -0.77
N ILE A 118 0.12 -2.06 -1.08
CA ILE A 118 0.03 -1.14 -2.21
C ILE A 118 0.14 0.28 -1.65
N GLY A 119 1.15 1.04 -2.10
CA GLY A 119 1.53 2.31 -1.50
C GLY A 119 2.66 2.16 -0.48
N SER A 120 3.63 1.29 -0.76
CA SER A 120 4.70 0.98 0.20
C SER A 120 5.72 2.12 0.42
N PHE A 121 5.73 3.14 -0.42
CA PHE A 121 6.57 4.34 -0.36
C PHE A 121 8.03 4.06 0.04
N TYR A 122 8.51 4.54 1.20
CA TYR A 122 9.86 4.25 1.70
C TYR A 122 10.03 2.83 2.27
N GLY A 123 8.93 2.08 2.43
CA GLY A 123 8.92 0.72 2.96
C GLY A 123 8.98 0.63 4.49
N ASN A 124 8.64 1.70 5.20
CA ASN A 124 8.71 1.74 6.65
C ASN A 124 7.71 0.75 7.28
N ALA A 125 6.46 0.72 6.78
CA ALA A 125 5.48 -0.26 7.22
C ALA A 125 5.84 -1.67 6.76
N SER A 126 6.33 -1.85 5.51
CA SER A 126 6.87 -3.14 5.06
C SER A 126 8.00 -3.66 5.95
N ALA A 127 8.89 -2.79 6.46
CA ALA A 127 9.94 -3.19 7.41
C ALA A 127 9.36 -3.64 8.75
N SER A 128 8.34 -2.95 9.25
CA SER A 128 7.62 -3.33 10.47
C SER A 128 6.94 -4.70 10.31
N LEU A 129 6.23 -4.90 9.21
CA LEU A 129 5.58 -6.17 8.89
C LEU A 129 6.58 -7.32 8.68
N PHE A 130 7.80 -7.02 8.16
CA PHE A 130 8.87 -8.01 8.03
C PHE A 130 9.30 -8.59 9.38
N PHE A 131 9.41 -7.76 10.42
CA PHE A 131 9.74 -8.20 11.77
C PHE A 131 8.56 -8.86 12.48
N TYR A 132 7.37 -8.34 12.27
CA TYR A 132 6.16 -8.90 12.87
C TYR A 132 5.82 -10.30 12.34
N PHE A 133 5.90 -10.49 11.02
CA PHE A 133 5.58 -11.76 10.33
C PHE A 133 6.86 -12.49 9.87
N ARG A 134 7.54 -13.14 10.77
CA ARG A 134 8.85 -13.78 10.52
C ARG A 134 8.87 -14.82 9.42
N ASN A 135 7.76 -15.51 9.19
CA ASN A 135 7.66 -16.62 8.24
C ASN A 135 7.04 -16.21 6.90
N SER A 136 6.70 -14.93 6.73
CA SER A 136 5.92 -14.44 5.61
C SER A 136 6.77 -13.83 4.51
N PHE A 137 6.21 -13.75 3.30
CA PHE A 137 6.77 -13.05 2.17
C PHE A 137 5.98 -11.77 1.91
N LEU A 138 6.68 -10.65 1.75
CA LEU A 138 6.10 -9.33 1.55
C LEU A 138 6.23 -8.90 0.10
N TYR A 139 5.15 -8.40 -0.45
CA TYR A 139 5.03 -7.81 -1.77
C TYR A 139 4.77 -6.32 -1.58
N ALA A 140 5.78 -5.49 -1.80
CA ALA A 140 5.73 -4.05 -1.62
C ALA A 140 5.56 -3.37 -2.98
N ALA A 141 4.35 -2.92 -3.27
CA ALA A 141 4.00 -2.28 -4.54
C ALA A 141 3.88 -0.76 -4.36
N ASP A 142 4.45 0.00 -5.27
CA ASP A 142 4.39 1.46 -5.27
C ASP A 142 4.55 2.03 -6.66
N ILE A 143 4.05 3.25 -6.87
CA ILE A 143 4.30 4.01 -8.10
C ILE A 143 5.77 4.46 -8.19
N PHE A 144 6.46 4.56 -7.05
CA PHE A 144 7.87 4.94 -6.91
C PHE A 144 8.69 3.85 -6.19
N PRO A 145 8.81 2.62 -6.73
CA PRO A 145 9.53 1.53 -6.04
C PRO A 145 11.02 1.80 -5.85
N ASP A 146 11.58 2.82 -6.49
CA ASP A 146 12.95 3.31 -6.31
C ASP A 146 13.15 4.05 -4.97
N LEU A 147 12.08 4.60 -4.39
CA LEU A 147 12.13 5.22 -3.06
C LEU A 147 12.22 4.21 -1.92
N PHE A 148 11.88 2.95 -2.17
CA PHE A 148 11.87 1.90 -1.16
C PHE A 148 13.27 1.64 -0.59
N ARG A 149 13.44 1.77 0.72
CA ARG A 149 14.74 1.86 1.42
C ARG A 149 15.28 0.53 1.93
N TYR A 150 14.53 -0.55 1.81
CA TYR A 150 14.87 -1.84 2.39
C TYR A 150 15.07 -2.91 1.31
N LYS A 151 15.77 -3.99 1.67
CA LYS A 151 15.89 -5.21 0.87
C LYS A 151 15.92 -6.42 1.78
N SER A 152 15.37 -7.53 1.32
CA SER A 152 15.40 -8.84 1.96
C SER A 152 15.12 -9.92 0.94
N LYS A 153 15.49 -11.17 1.27
CA LYS A 153 15.05 -12.35 0.51
C LYS A 153 13.54 -12.59 0.62
N ARG A 154 12.90 -12.05 1.65
CA ARG A 154 11.46 -12.12 1.92
C ARG A 154 10.66 -10.91 1.44
N ILE A 155 11.27 -9.98 0.69
CA ILE A 155 10.59 -8.80 0.17
C ILE A 155 10.78 -8.70 -1.34
N SER A 156 9.65 -8.62 -2.06
CA SER A 156 9.61 -8.24 -3.48
C SER A 156 9.07 -6.82 -3.60
N ASN A 157 9.89 -5.89 -4.08
CA ASN A 157 9.48 -4.50 -4.32
C ASN A 157 9.33 -4.25 -5.83
N PHE A 158 8.16 -3.73 -6.27
CA PHE A 158 7.84 -3.58 -7.68
C PHE A 158 6.90 -2.40 -7.97
N TYR A 159 6.81 -2.05 -9.26
CA TYR A 159 5.98 -0.93 -9.73
C TYR A 159 4.51 -1.31 -9.85
N VAL A 160 3.64 -0.46 -9.28
CA VAL A 160 2.19 -0.44 -9.53
C VAL A 160 1.71 1.01 -9.52
N ASP A 161 0.92 1.38 -10.50
CA ASP A 161 0.10 2.60 -10.47
C ASP A 161 -1.34 2.20 -10.12
N SER A 162 -1.77 2.51 -8.90
CA SER A 162 -3.12 2.16 -8.41
C SER A 162 -4.23 2.93 -9.11
N SER A 163 -3.90 4.03 -9.79
CA SER A 163 -4.86 4.80 -10.60
C SER A 163 -5.10 4.22 -12.00
N ASP A 164 -4.32 3.22 -12.41
CA ASP A 164 -4.40 2.53 -13.72
C ASP A 164 -4.76 1.06 -13.54
N ASP A 165 -5.98 0.69 -13.89
CA ASP A 165 -6.51 -0.68 -13.83
C ASP A 165 -5.61 -1.68 -14.58
N ASN A 166 -5.00 -1.26 -15.69
CA ASN A 166 -4.09 -2.11 -16.47
C ASN A 166 -2.79 -2.37 -15.69
N SER A 167 -2.29 -1.38 -14.97
CA SER A 167 -1.12 -1.54 -14.11
C SER A 167 -1.40 -2.55 -12.99
N ILE A 168 -2.55 -2.44 -12.33
CA ILE A 168 -2.97 -3.40 -11.29
C ILE A 168 -3.10 -4.80 -11.89
N LYS A 169 -3.78 -4.95 -13.04
CA LYS A 169 -3.96 -6.25 -13.70
C LYS A 169 -2.63 -6.88 -14.08
N GLN A 170 -1.73 -6.14 -14.72
CA GLN A 170 -0.45 -6.66 -15.20
C GLN A 170 0.51 -7.01 -14.06
N ASN A 171 0.56 -6.21 -13.00
CA ASN A 171 1.58 -6.32 -11.97
C ASN A 171 1.11 -7.03 -10.69
N ILE A 172 -0.21 -7.13 -10.44
CA ILE A 172 -0.76 -7.84 -9.29
C ILE A 172 -1.66 -9.00 -9.71
N THR A 173 -2.68 -8.75 -10.56
CA THR A 173 -3.67 -9.80 -10.88
C THR A 173 -3.03 -10.97 -11.62
N ASN A 174 -2.10 -10.72 -12.52
CA ASN A 174 -1.46 -11.74 -13.37
C ASN A 174 -0.31 -12.50 -12.68
N ILE A 175 0.17 -12.07 -11.51
CA ILE A 175 1.18 -12.87 -10.80
C ILE A 175 0.56 -14.15 -10.23
N PRO A 176 1.27 -15.29 -10.26
CA PRO A 176 0.74 -16.58 -9.84
C PRO A 176 0.72 -16.74 -8.31
N VAL A 177 0.39 -15.68 -7.58
CA VAL A 177 0.34 -15.63 -6.13
C VAL A 177 -1.04 -15.16 -5.69
N ARG A 178 -1.57 -15.77 -4.63
CA ARG A 178 -2.71 -15.27 -3.86
C ARG A 178 -2.18 -14.75 -2.52
N PHE A 179 -2.89 -13.81 -1.95
CA PHE A 179 -2.47 -13.12 -0.74
C PHE A 179 -3.34 -13.49 0.44
N ASP A 180 -2.73 -13.61 1.61
CA ASP A 180 -3.43 -13.80 2.87
C ASP A 180 -3.85 -12.44 3.46
N VAL A 181 -3.09 -11.40 3.14
CA VAL A 181 -3.38 -10.01 3.50
C VAL A 181 -3.07 -9.11 2.31
N ILE A 182 -4.00 -8.21 1.97
CA ILE A 182 -3.75 -7.06 1.09
C ILE A 182 -4.00 -5.80 1.89
N ILE A 183 -3.05 -4.86 1.87
CA ILE A 183 -3.14 -3.53 2.46
C ILE A 183 -3.14 -2.53 1.30
N GLU A 184 -4.22 -1.76 1.18
CA GLU A 184 -4.37 -0.65 0.24
C GLU A 184 -4.14 0.66 0.98
N ASP A 185 -3.02 1.28 0.68
CA ASP A 185 -2.52 2.52 1.29
C ASP A 185 -1.86 3.40 0.21
N ALA A 186 -2.51 3.54 -0.95
CA ALA A 186 -1.89 4.17 -2.10
C ALA A 186 -2.36 5.63 -2.31
N SER A 187 -3.30 5.84 -3.22
CA SER A 187 -3.72 7.20 -3.62
C SER A 187 -4.85 7.76 -2.76
N HIS A 188 -5.59 6.90 -2.06
CA HIS A 188 -6.79 7.20 -1.26
C HIS A 188 -7.92 7.91 -2.03
N SER A 189 -7.83 7.99 -3.37
CA SER A 189 -8.90 8.58 -4.16
C SER A 189 -10.13 7.65 -4.20
N LEU A 190 -11.32 8.24 -4.36
CA LEU A 190 -12.57 7.48 -4.43
C LEU A 190 -12.52 6.35 -5.46
N LYS A 191 -12.05 6.68 -6.67
CA LYS A 191 -11.93 5.70 -7.76
C LYS A 191 -11.00 4.56 -7.40
N ASP A 192 -9.82 4.90 -6.89
CA ASP A 192 -8.74 3.94 -6.73
C ASP A 192 -9.02 2.98 -5.57
N GLN A 193 -9.59 3.47 -4.46
CA GLN A 193 -10.05 2.60 -3.36
C GLN A 193 -11.10 1.59 -3.84
N ILE A 194 -12.08 2.03 -4.63
CA ILE A 194 -13.13 1.15 -5.16
C ILE A 194 -12.52 0.10 -6.11
N ILE A 195 -11.70 0.52 -7.06
CA ILE A 195 -11.08 -0.39 -8.03
C ILE A 195 -10.17 -1.39 -7.33
N SER A 196 -9.31 -0.93 -6.43
CA SER A 196 -8.39 -1.80 -5.69
C SER A 196 -9.14 -2.91 -4.96
N LEU A 197 -10.20 -2.58 -4.23
CA LEU A 197 -10.98 -3.58 -3.52
C LEU A 197 -11.64 -4.60 -4.46
N PHE A 198 -12.48 -4.12 -5.37
CA PHE A 198 -13.32 -5.03 -6.17
C PHE A 198 -12.50 -5.87 -7.16
N LEU A 199 -11.44 -5.29 -7.74
CA LEU A 199 -10.56 -6.00 -8.67
C LEU A 199 -9.66 -7.02 -7.95
N LEU A 200 -9.14 -6.68 -6.77
CA LEU A 200 -8.14 -7.50 -6.09
C LEU A 200 -8.73 -8.46 -5.05
N PHE A 201 -10.00 -8.32 -4.67
CA PHE A 201 -10.59 -9.20 -3.65
C PHE A 201 -10.54 -10.68 -4.04
N LYS A 202 -10.61 -10.99 -5.32
CA LYS A 202 -10.43 -12.35 -5.84
C LYS A 202 -9.01 -12.91 -5.68
N LYS A 203 -8.02 -12.05 -5.41
CA LYS A 203 -6.63 -12.46 -5.14
C LYS A 203 -6.39 -12.79 -3.67
N ILE A 204 -7.36 -12.53 -2.78
CA ILE A 204 -7.31 -12.91 -1.38
C ILE A 204 -7.59 -14.41 -1.24
N ASN A 205 -6.82 -15.11 -0.39
CA ASN A 205 -7.09 -16.47 0.06
C ASN A 205 -8.36 -16.53 0.91
N SER A 206 -8.94 -17.73 1.09
CA SER A 206 -10.00 -17.95 2.08
C SER A 206 -9.49 -17.57 3.47
N GLU A 207 -10.35 -16.99 4.32
CA GLU A 207 -10.03 -16.44 5.65
C GLU A 207 -9.04 -15.25 5.63
N GLY A 208 -8.59 -14.79 4.45
CA GLY A 208 -7.66 -13.68 4.31
C GLY A 208 -8.32 -12.32 4.51
N LEU A 209 -7.49 -11.29 4.58
CA LEU A 209 -7.89 -9.92 4.92
C LEU A 209 -7.59 -8.95 3.77
N PHE A 210 -8.54 -8.05 3.50
CA PHE A 210 -8.30 -6.85 2.70
C PHE A 210 -8.46 -5.63 3.61
N ILE A 211 -7.43 -4.79 3.66
CA ILE A 211 -7.37 -3.63 4.55
C ILE A 211 -7.27 -2.38 3.68
N ILE A 212 -8.05 -1.35 4.01
CA ILE A 212 -8.06 -0.07 3.31
C ILE A 212 -7.81 1.01 4.33
N GLU A 213 -6.71 1.73 4.18
CA GLU A 213 -6.35 2.87 5.01
C GLU A 213 -6.96 4.16 4.44
N GLU A 214 -7.10 5.18 5.27
CA GLU A 214 -7.69 6.48 4.94
C GLU A 214 -9.02 6.36 4.17
N LEU A 215 -9.90 5.44 4.63
CA LEU A 215 -11.19 5.17 3.98
C LEU A 215 -12.06 6.42 3.81
N ASP A 216 -11.96 7.36 4.74
CA ASP A 216 -12.76 8.60 4.79
C ASP A 216 -12.17 9.76 3.95
N PHE A 217 -10.99 9.61 3.32
CA PHE A 217 -10.39 10.67 2.51
C PHE A 217 -11.27 11.17 1.37
N PRO A 218 -11.97 10.32 0.59
CA PRO A 218 -12.85 10.82 -0.47
C PRO A 218 -13.98 11.72 0.03
N GLU A 219 -14.33 11.66 1.31
CA GLU A 219 -15.37 12.47 1.95
C GLU A 219 -14.80 13.71 2.67
N THR A 220 -13.58 13.60 3.20
CA THR A 220 -12.95 14.64 4.04
C THR A 220 -11.97 15.52 3.27
N ARG A 221 -11.45 15.04 2.13
CA ARG A 221 -10.45 15.74 1.31
C ARG A 221 -10.93 15.93 -0.12
N LYS A 222 -11.09 17.20 -0.54
CA LYS A 222 -11.57 17.54 -1.89
C LYS A 222 -10.66 17.02 -3.02
N ASP A 223 -9.35 16.97 -2.80
CA ASP A 223 -8.37 16.47 -3.77
C ASP A 223 -8.51 14.97 -4.04
N MET A 224 -9.10 14.20 -3.13
CA MET A 224 -9.34 12.77 -3.29
C MET A 224 -10.66 12.45 -4.00
N ASN A 225 -11.53 13.44 -4.18
CA ASN A 225 -12.80 13.33 -4.90
C ASN A 225 -13.20 14.65 -5.56
N LEU A 226 -12.38 15.11 -6.53
CA LEU A 226 -12.56 16.42 -7.19
C LEU A 226 -13.94 16.62 -7.83
N LYS A 227 -14.57 15.55 -8.30
CA LYS A 227 -15.88 15.61 -8.98
C LYS A 227 -17.05 15.38 -8.00
N ASN A 228 -16.77 15.24 -6.73
CA ASN A 228 -17.76 14.94 -5.69
C ASN A 228 -18.65 13.72 -6.08
N GLU A 229 -18.00 12.68 -6.59
CA GLU A 229 -18.68 11.45 -7.07
C GLU A 229 -19.19 10.61 -5.90
N LYS A 230 -20.26 9.83 -6.17
CA LYS A 230 -20.87 8.94 -5.20
C LYS A 230 -21.28 7.62 -5.86
N PRO A 231 -21.38 6.54 -5.08
CA PRO A 231 -21.02 6.44 -3.67
C PRO A 231 -19.50 6.35 -3.45
N SER A 232 -19.01 6.81 -2.29
CA SER A 232 -17.68 6.47 -1.80
C SER A 232 -17.62 5.00 -1.37
N LEU A 233 -16.42 4.45 -1.17
CA LEU A 233 -16.30 3.08 -0.68
C LEU A 233 -16.90 2.90 0.73
N LYS A 234 -16.79 3.91 1.58
CA LYS A 234 -17.43 3.94 2.89
C LYS A 234 -18.97 3.90 2.78
N GLU A 235 -19.56 4.68 1.88
CA GLU A 235 -20.99 4.64 1.59
C GLU A 235 -21.42 3.28 1.03
N ILE A 236 -20.61 2.64 0.17
CA ILE A 236 -20.84 1.28 -0.31
C ILE A 236 -20.91 0.29 0.86
N PHE A 237 -19.95 0.34 1.80
CA PHE A 237 -19.97 -0.54 2.96
C PHE A 237 -21.18 -0.31 3.87
N GLN A 238 -21.63 0.93 4.02
CA GLN A 238 -22.85 1.24 4.77
C GLN A 238 -24.10 0.64 4.09
N LYS A 239 -24.20 0.72 2.77
CA LYS A 239 -25.28 0.12 2.00
C LYS A 239 -25.28 -1.40 2.09
N ILE A 240 -24.09 -2.04 1.99
CA ILE A 240 -23.94 -3.49 2.17
C ILE A 240 -24.45 -3.93 3.55
N LYS A 241 -24.07 -3.21 4.62
CA LYS A 241 -24.53 -3.51 5.98
C LYS A 241 -26.05 -3.39 6.17
N LYS A 242 -26.70 -2.51 5.38
CA LYS A 242 -28.15 -2.31 5.40
C LYS A 242 -28.92 -3.17 4.39
N ASN A 243 -28.22 -4.03 3.63
CA ASN A 243 -28.75 -4.78 2.48
C ASN A 243 -29.39 -3.87 1.41
N GLU A 244 -28.87 -2.66 1.24
CA GLU A 244 -29.31 -1.71 0.23
C GLU A 244 -28.53 -1.90 -1.07
N HIS A 245 -29.21 -1.58 -2.17
CA HIS A 245 -28.59 -1.60 -3.50
C HIS A 245 -27.53 -0.49 -3.63
N PHE A 246 -26.45 -0.79 -4.32
CA PHE A 246 -25.44 0.19 -4.70
C PHE A 246 -24.91 -0.09 -6.11
N ASP A 247 -24.51 0.97 -6.79
CA ASP A 247 -23.82 0.91 -8.07
C ASP A 247 -22.67 1.91 -8.09
N SER A 248 -21.62 1.57 -8.84
CA SER A 248 -20.53 2.48 -9.16
C SER A 248 -20.01 2.14 -10.54
N LYS A 249 -19.71 3.16 -11.34
CA LYS A 249 -19.11 3.00 -12.67
C LYS A 249 -17.69 2.40 -12.65
N TYR A 250 -17.12 2.26 -11.47
CA TYR A 250 -15.77 1.71 -11.23
C TYR A 250 -15.79 0.23 -10.85
N ILE A 251 -16.97 -0.38 -10.77
CA ILE A 251 -17.13 -1.79 -10.36
C ILE A 251 -17.72 -2.58 -11.51
N LEU A 252 -17.03 -3.62 -11.97
CA LEU A 252 -17.57 -4.56 -12.91
C LEU A 252 -18.62 -5.45 -12.24
N PRO A 253 -19.75 -5.80 -12.93
CA PRO A 253 -20.80 -6.62 -12.35
C PRO A 253 -20.29 -7.95 -11.77
N GLU A 254 -19.36 -8.61 -12.46
CA GLU A 254 -18.75 -9.86 -12.02
C GLU A 254 -17.89 -9.70 -10.77
N ASP A 255 -17.15 -8.58 -10.63
CA ASP A 255 -16.35 -8.30 -9.45
C ASP A 255 -17.24 -7.94 -8.26
N LYS A 256 -18.33 -7.18 -8.48
CA LYS A 256 -19.37 -6.90 -7.47
C LYS A 256 -19.97 -8.20 -6.95
N LYS A 257 -20.44 -9.04 -7.86
CA LYS A 257 -21.01 -10.34 -7.50
C LYS A 257 -20.04 -11.18 -6.71
N TYR A 258 -18.80 -11.31 -7.21
CA TYR A 258 -17.76 -12.08 -6.52
C TYR A 258 -17.50 -11.56 -5.10
N PHE A 259 -17.39 -10.25 -4.93
CA PHE A 259 -17.19 -9.63 -3.61
C PHE A 259 -18.35 -9.99 -2.66
N LEU A 260 -19.59 -9.74 -3.08
CA LEU A 260 -20.78 -9.97 -2.27
C LEU A 260 -20.97 -11.46 -1.88
N ASP A 261 -20.60 -12.38 -2.75
CA ASP A 261 -20.69 -13.82 -2.48
C ASP A 261 -19.61 -14.31 -1.53
N ASN A 262 -18.45 -13.62 -1.45
CA ASN A 262 -17.25 -14.13 -0.79
C ASN A 262 -16.76 -13.32 0.43
N PHE A 263 -17.24 -12.11 0.70
CA PHE A 263 -16.90 -11.46 1.95
C PHE A 263 -17.68 -12.08 3.13
N SER A 264 -17.05 -12.11 4.32
CA SER A 264 -17.70 -12.58 5.55
C SER A 264 -17.98 -11.45 6.54
N ASN A 265 -17.10 -10.46 6.61
CA ASN A 265 -17.24 -9.35 7.54
C ASN A 265 -16.57 -8.08 7.00
N ILE A 266 -17.10 -6.91 7.38
CA ILE A 266 -16.53 -5.58 7.12
C ILE A 266 -16.58 -4.81 8.44
N GLU A 267 -15.41 -4.48 8.99
CA GLU A 267 -15.29 -3.63 10.16
C GLU A 267 -14.57 -2.32 9.80
N ILE A 268 -15.07 -1.21 10.31
CA ILE A 268 -14.50 0.13 10.12
C ILE A 268 -14.12 0.66 11.49
N TYR A 269 -12.89 1.13 11.63
CA TYR A 269 -12.36 1.70 12.85
C TYR A 269 -11.93 3.14 12.61
N LYS A 270 -12.05 3.97 13.64
CA LYS A 270 -11.53 5.33 13.66
C LYS A 270 -10.18 5.33 14.34
N GLY A 271 -9.13 5.69 13.58
CA GLY A 271 -7.81 6.01 14.13
C GLY A 271 -7.77 7.42 14.74
N ASN A 272 -6.58 7.91 14.99
CA ASN A 272 -6.40 9.26 15.55
C ASN A 272 -6.95 10.36 14.62
N PHE A 273 -6.83 10.18 13.31
CA PHE A 273 -7.23 11.17 12.31
C PHE A 273 -8.22 10.61 11.31
N ASN A 274 -7.95 9.42 10.77
CA ASN A 274 -8.62 8.84 9.61
C ASN A 274 -9.25 7.49 9.96
N GLU A 275 -10.04 6.95 9.05
CA GLU A 275 -10.70 5.66 9.20
C GLU A 275 -9.96 4.56 8.43
N ILE A 276 -9.99 3.36 8.98
CA ILE A 276 -9.47 2.15 8.36
C ILE A 276 -10.59 1.10 8.26
N ALA A 277 -10.70 0.44 7.11
CA ALA A 277 -11.61 -0.70 6.93
C ALA A 277 -10.84 -2.00 6.86
N ILE A 278 -11.34 -3.03 7.56
CA ILE A 278 -10.82 -4.40 7.52
C ILE A 278 -11.92 -5.32 7.04
N ILE A 279 -11.70 -5.94 5.90
CA ILE A 279 -12.64 -6.83 5.22
C ILE A 279 -12.08 -8.24 5.30
N LYS A 280 -12.88 -9.18 5.82
CA LYS A 280 -12.53 -10.59 5.87
C LYS A 280 -13.23 -11.35 4.75
N LYS A 281 -12.50 -12.24 4.07
CA LYS A 281 -13.04 -13.18 3.11
C LYS A 281 -13.56 -14.44 3.81
N LYS A 282 -14.56 -15.12 3.22
CA LYS A 282 -15.04 -16.45 3.62
C LYS A 282 -13.98 -17.51 3.40
#